data_faec9b45cbb0af767d1cc85aa795ae81
#
_entry.id   faec9b45cbb0af767d1cc85aa795ae81
#
_cell.length_a   1.000
_cell.length_b   1.000
_cell.length_c   1.000
_cell.angle_alpha   90.00
_cell.angle_beta   90.00
_cell.angle_gamma   90.00
#
_symmetry.space_group_name_H-M   'P 1'
#
loop_
_entity.id
_entity.type
_entity.pdbx_description
1 polymer ?
#
loop_
_entity_poly.entity_id
_entity_poly.type
_entity_poly.pdbx_seq_one_letter_code
_entity_poly.pdbx_strand_id
1 'polypeptide(L)'
;MKPESTSSSTQPSGGGVDTDALEQAATITEVGGANTRPVREEELRDRFLTFDPIFDRAGQVVARELILRGRSDQANLSSDLAQMDEDMLLTGLYSLAADKLTGDAPLLVHISQNVLMSDAPHHLNQSNFVWITNPRTDAGIDRVRELRNEGMTFCLDNVPFPTESTEDWNYIRVPSHASPSSLPLGPVCIVTGIQDSTELNGWPYSVWVQGLQHIGSGTDVSAEEERLLRMDLLTIAMRQPMDSLLAFFKLNPELQPQLLRIATSPAGGLSTEPESAAHALVLLGPQRAQRAAILLALAGLPSTADSRLCARTALGRALFMGKLARIHGNPTHASLAFDTGMSSTFHIAFSMSIRSLSLKLGLAPEIRDALAGKDSQQSQLLRLAHACETNNGEKIAALSSILGLTLDEVSTAHLESLLVAEELDNRLI
;
A
#
# COMPACT_ATOMS: atom_id res chain seq x y z
N MET A 1 -20.60 -62.01 31.82
CA MET A 1 -19.30 -61.37 32.06
C MET A 1 -19.04 -60.38 30.92
N LYS A 2 -19.23 -59.13 31.18
CA LYS A 2 -18.74 -58.02 30.33
C LYS A 2 -17.27 -57.77 30.62
N PRO A 3 -16.51 -57.23 29.64
CA PRO A 3 -15.75 -56.05 29.99
C PRO A 3 -16.06 -54.84 29.11
N GLU A 4 -15.98 -53.70 29.77
CA GLU A 4 -16.17 -52.33 29.32
C GLU A 4 -15.07 -51.91 28.31
N SER A 5 -15.47 -51.23 27.26
CA SER A 5 -14.56 -50.52 26.38
C SER A 5 -14.64 -49.01 26.65
N THR A 6 -13.60 -48.46 27.20
CA THR A 6 -13.37 -47.01 27.37
C THR A 6 -12.89 -46.41 26.02
N SER A 7 -13.70 -45.59 25.40
CA SER A 7 -13.32 -44.73 24.27
C SER A 7 -12.88 -43.34 24.82
N SER A 8 -11.60 -43.05 24.71
CA SER A 8 -11.07 -41.71 24.90
C SER A 8 -11.20 -40.91 23.60
N SER A 9 -12.10 -39.92 23.64
CA SER A 9 -12.21 -38.90 22.58
C SER A 9 -11.23 -37.76 22.89
N THR A 10 -10.18 -37.65 22.09
CA THR A 10 -9.31 -36.47 22.04
C THR A 10 -9.98 -35.41 21.20
N GLN A 11 -10.41 -34.33 21.82
CA GLN A 11 -10.77 -33.07 21.14
C GLN A 11 -9.49 -32.33 20.73
N PRO A 12 -9.46 -31.67 19.56
CA PRO A 12 -8.38 -30.75 19.22
C PRO A 12 -8.58 -29.44 19.98
N SER A 13 -7.53 -29.02 20.66
CA SER A 13 -7.42 -27.73 21.35
C SER A 13 -7.52 -26.59 20.33
N GLY A 14 -8.59 -25.80 20.44
CA GLY A 14 -8.70 -24.52 19.78
C GLY A 14 -7.61 -23.56 20.29
N GLY A 15 -6.89 -22.91 19.38
CA GLY A 15 -5.96 -21.84 19.68
C GLY A 15 -6.75 -20.65 20.22
N GLY A 16 -6.71 -20.47 21.54
CA GLY A 16 -7.19 -19.26 22.17
C GLY A 16 -6.29 -18.09 21.81
N VAL A 17 -6.89 -17.01 21.36
CA VAL A 17 -6.25 -15.71 21.29
C VAL A 17 -5.78 -15.35 22.69
N ASP A 18 -4.51 -15.00 22.82
CA ASP A 18 -3.86 -14.72 24.09
C ASP A 18 -4.46 -13.42 24.67
N THR A 19 -5.45 -13.58 25.56
CA THR A 19 -6.11 -12.46 26.24
C THR A 19 -5.20 -11.73 27.21
N ASP A 20 -4.07 -12.33 27.59
CA ASP A 20 -3.08 -11.69 28.46
C ASP A 20 -2.30 -10.57 27.74
N ALA A 21 -2.17 -10.64 26.41
CA ALA A 21 -1.54 -9.57 25.60
C ALA A 21 -2.44 -8.31 25.53
N LEU A 22 -3.76 -8.49 25.59
CA LEU A 22 -4.73 -7.38 25.60
C LEU A 22 -4.83 -6.73 26.99
N GLU A 23 -4.67 -7.51 28.08
CA GLU A 23 -4.63 -6.96 29.43
C GLU A 23 -3.31 -6.22 29.74
N GLN A 24 -2.18 -6.62 29.15
CA GLN A 24 -0.92 -5.90 29.31
C GLN A 24 -0.90 -4.57 28.52
N ALA A 25 -1.57 -4.48 27.39
CA ALA A 25 -1.75 -3.23 26.66
C ALA A 25 -2.63 -2.22 27.41
N ALA A 26 -3.61 -2.71 28.19
CA ALA A 26 -4.47 -1.86 29.02
C ALA A 26 -3.78 -1.28 30.27
N THR A 27 -2.64 -1.87 30.71
CA THR A 27 -1.95 -1.44 31.92
C THR A 27 -0.98 -0.26 31.73
N ILE A 28 -0.70 0.14 30.46
CA ILE A 28 0.15 1.29 30.15
C ILE A 28 -0.59 2.64 30.29
N THR A 29 -1.91 2.62 30.48
CA THR A 29 -2.75 3.83 30.53
C THR A 29 -2.83 4.49 31.94
N GLU A 30 -2.10 4.03 32.94
CA GLU A 30 -2.19 4.59 34.34
C GLU A 30 -1.08 5.57 34.73
N VAL A 31 -0.35 6.15 33.79
CA VAL A 31 0.64 7.21 34.11
C VAL A 31 0.23 8.53 33.46
N GLY A 32 -0.70 9.23 34.12
CA GLY A 32 -1.05 10.60 33.75
C GLY A 32 -2.49 10.97 34.13
N GLY A 33 -2.70 11.38 35.38
CA GLY A 33 -4.02 11.83 35.84
C GLY A 33 -4.52 13.05 35.08
N ALA A 34 -5.43 12.86 34.14
CA ALA A 34 -6.37 13.85 33.62
C ALA A 34 -7.67 13.13 33.29
N ASN A 35 -8.76 13.74 33.63
CA ASN A 35 -10.15 13.35 33.55
C ASN A 35 -10.52 12.81 32.15
N THR A 36 -10.20 11.56 31.85
CA THR A 36 -10.50 10.91 30.56
C THR A 36 -11.96 10.47 30.55
N ARG A 37 -12.75 11.18 29.74
CA ARG A 37 -14.09 10.74 29.34
C ARG A 37 -13.94 9.36 28.68
N PRO A 38 -14.71 8.32 29.10
CA PRO A 38 -14.60 7.02 28.44
C PRO A 38 -14.95 7.19 26.96
N VAL A 39 -13.99 6.78 26.12
CA VAL A 39 -14.14 6.76 24.67
C VAL A 39 -15.31 5.85 24.32
N ARG A 40 -16.25 6.31 23.51
CA ARG A 40 -17.32 5.46 23.03
C ARG A 40 -16.73 4.48 22.02
N GLU A 41 -17.03 3.18 22.18
CA GLU A 41 -16.63 2.13 21.23
C GLU A 41 -16.97 2.49 19.75
N GLU A 42 -17.98 3.32 19.52
CA GLU A 42 -18.37 3.82 18.20
C GLU A 42 -17.32 4.75 17.59
N GLU A 43 -16.57 5.51 18.40
CA GLU A 43 -15.51 6.43 17.94
C GLU A 43 -14.27 5.65 17.49
N LEU A 44 -13.99 4.47 18.09
CA LEU A 44 -12.91 3.57 17.70
C LEU A 44 -13.18 2.85 16.38
N ARG A 45 -14.44 2.55 16.08
CA ARG A 45 -14.85 1.83 14.86
C ARG A 45 -14.72 2.64 13.57
N ASP A 46 -14.50 3.94 13.69
CA ASP A 46 -14.42 4.86 12.54
C ASP A 46 -12.97 5.19 12.12
N ARG A 47 -11.96 4.45 12.62
CA ARG A 47 -10.55 4.66 12.30
C ARG A 47 -10.03 3.65 11.28
N PHE A 48 -9.18 4.12 10.37
CA PHE A 48 -8.63 3.34 9.28
C PHE A 48 -7.13 3.61 9.12
N LEU A 49 -6.31 2.56 9.18
CA LEU A 49 -4.88 2.61 8.92
C LEU A 49 -4.59 2.42 7.45
N THR A 50 -3.72 3.25 6.90
CA THR A 50 -3.28 3.18 5.51
C THR A 50 -1.83 3.66 5.37
N PHE A 51 -1.22 3.36 4.22
CA PHE A 51 0.08 3.92 3.85
C PHE A 51 -0.07 5.02 2.79
N ASP A 52 0.72 6.08 2.94
CA ASP A 52 0.94 7.06 1.90
C ASP A 52 2.35 6.83 1.32
N PRO A 53 2.48 6.39 0.06
CA PRO A 53 3.76 6.09 -0.53
C PRO A 53 4.56 7.36 -0.82
N ILE A 54 5.87 7.27 -0.63
CA ILE A 54 6.85 8.32 -0.95
C ILE A 54 7.72 7.80 -2.09
N PHE A 55 7.84 8.58 -3.15
CA PHE A 55 8.49 8.20 -4.39
C PHE A 55 9.81 8.93 -4.59
N ASP A 56 10.74 8.32 -5.31
CA ASP A 56 11.83 9.05 -5.96
C ASP A 56 11.36 9.73 -7.25
N ARG A 57 12.27 10.42 -7.93
CA ARG A 57 11.99 11.08 -9.20
C ARG A 57 11.80 10.10 -10.38
N ALA A 58 12.14 8.83 -10.21
CA ALA A 58 11.89 7.75 -11.16
C ALA A 58 10.54 7.05 -10.92
N GLY A 59 9.80 7.46 -9.87
CA GLY A 59 8.50 6.91 -9.48
C GLY A 59 8.58 5.59 -8.73
N GLN A 60 9.76 5.26 -8.18
CA GLN A 60 9.90 4.12 -7.28
C GLN A 60 9.47 4.50 -5.87
N VAL A 61 8.80 3.59 -5.15
CA VAL A 61 8.51 3.79 -3.73
C VAL A 61 9.81 3.60 -2.95
N VAL A 62 10.28 4.68 -2.35
CA VAL A 62 11.50 4.71 -1.54
C VAL A 62 11.22 4.73 -0.04
N ALA A 63 10.00 5.10 0.35
CA ALA A 63 9.54 5.09 1.74
C ALA A 63 8.00 5.09 1.79
N ARG A 64 7.44 4.89 2.98
CA ARG A 64 5.99 4.95 3.24
C ARG A 64 5.73 5.74 4.50
N GLU A 65 4.63 6.47 4.54
CA GLU A 65 4.13 7.06 5.78
C GLU A 65 2.92 6.27 6.25
N LEU A 66 2.91 5.83 7.51
CA LEU A 66 1.74 5.23 8.12
C LEU A 66 0.80 6.33 8.59
N ILE A 67 -0.44 6.28 8.11
CA ILE A 67 -1.45 7.29 8.39
C ILE A 67 -2.68 6.63 9.01
N LEU A 68 -3.18 7.21 10.09
CA LEU A 68 -4.47 6.87 10.66
C LEU A 68 -5.52 7.89 10.18
N ARG A 69 -6.58 7.42 9.51
CA ARG A 69 -7.68 8.27 9.04
C ARG A 69 -8.96 8.01 9.84
N GLY A 70 -9.71 9.07 10.12
CA GLY A 70 -11.00 9.00 10.79
C GLY A 70 -12.14 9.53 9.90
N ARG A 71 -13.38 9.34 10.36
CA ARG A 71 -14.60 9.78 9.65
C ARG A 71 -14.68 11.30 9.45
N SER A 72 -14.02 12.07 10.31
CA SER A 72 -13.93 13.53 10.19
C SER A 72 -12.47 13.95 10.13
N ASP A 73 -11.91 14.08 8.94
CA ASP A 73 -10.63 14.76 8.68
C ASP A 73 -10.74 16.29 8.91
N GLN A 74 -11.52 16.70 9.92
CA GLN A 74 -11.65 18.10 10.23
C GLN A 74 -10.38 18.59 10.95
N ALA A 75 -9.80 19.64 10.40
CA ALA A 75 -8.57 20.30 10.83
C ALA A 75 -8.59 20.87 12.29
N ASN A 76 -9.61 20.59 13.07
CA ASN A 76 -9.82 21.05 14.44
C ASN A 76 -10.17 19.90 15.39
N LEU A 77 -9.38 18.81 15.36
CA LEU A 77 -9.47 17.79 16.39
C LEU A 77 -9.11 18.40 17.75
N SER A 78 -9.89 18.09 18.79
CA SER A 78 -9.48 18.41 20.17
C SER A 78 -8.16 17.69 20.49
N SER A 79 -7.36 18.25 21.39
CA SER A 79 -6.09 17.64 21.84
C SER A 79 -6.26 16.19 22.26
N ASP A 80 -7.39 15.85 22.86
CA ASP A 80 -7.71 14.52 23.40
C ASP A 80 -7.94 13.51 22.25
N LEU A 81 -8.59 13.91 21.15
CA LEU A 81 -8.78 13.05 19.97
C LEU A 81 -7.47 12.82 19.21
N ALA A 82 -6.60 13.84 19.12
CA ALA A 82 -5.29 13.70 18.50
C ALA A 82 -4.39 12.73 19.31
N GLN A 83 -4.44 12.77 20.63
CA GLN A 83 -3.71 11.84 21.48
C GLN A 83 -4.23 10.41 21.32
N MET A 84 -5.56 10.23 21.26
CA MET A 84 -6.17 8.92 21.02
C MET A 84 -5.79 8.33 19.66
N ASP A 85 -5.75 9.16 18.61
CA ASP A 85 -5.35 8.73 17.27
C ASP A 85 -3.90 8.25 17.28
N GLU A 86 -3.03 8.93 18.01
CA GLU A 86 -1.63 8.54 18.19
C GLU A 86 -1.50 7.21 18.97
N ASP A 87 -2.21 7.04 20.07
CA ASP A 87 -2.22 5.81 20.85
C ASP A 87 -2.73 4.61 20.04
N MET A 88 -3.75 4.82 19.20
CA MET A 88 -4.24 3.79 18.27
C MET A 88 -3.23 3.46 17.18
N LEU A 89 -2.54 4.44 16.62
CA LEU A 89 -1.52 4.24 15.60
C LEU A 89 -0.36 3.42 16.18
N LEU A 90 0.11 3.77 17.38
CA LEU A 90 1.17 3.04 18.06
C LEU A 90 0.73 1.61 18.44
N THR A 91 -0.50 1.43 18.94
CA THR A 91 -1.08 0.11 19.22
C THR A 91 -1.21 -0.73 17.95
N GLY A 92 -1.63 -0.12 16.84
CA GLY A 92 -1.69 -0.77 15.54
C GLY A 92 -0.32 -1.25 15.05
N LEU A 93 0.73 -0.44 15.24
CA LEU A 93 2.11 -0.83 14.94
C LEU A 93 2.56 -2.05 15.74
N TYR A 94 2.22 -2.13 17.04
CA TYR A 94 2.50 -3.30 17.86
C TYR A 94 1.76 -4.56 17.36
N SER A 95 0.47 -4.40 17.02
CA SER A 95 -0.42 -5.51 16.66
C SER A 95 -0.12 -6.10 15.28
N LEU A 96 0.29 -5.26 14.32
CA LEU A 96 0.52 -5.66 12.93
C LEU A 96 1.83 -6.42 12.73
N ALA A 97 2.54 -6.77 13.81
CA ALA A 97 3.90 -7.33 13.75
C ALA A 97 4.76 -6.48 12.79
N ALA A 98 5.33 -5.42 13.32
CA ALA A 98 6.05 -4.39 12.56
C ALA A 98 7.05 -4.96 11.53
N ASP A 99 7.61 -6.16 11.80
CA ASP A 99 8.48 -6.92 10.89
C ASP A 99 7.82 -7.24 9.54
N LYS A 100 6.48 -7.33 9.48
CA LYS A 100 5.74 -7.60 8.23
C LYS A 100 5.39 -6.34 7.45
N LEU A 101 5.37 -5.19 8.13
CA LEU A 101 4.99 -3.91 7.52
C LEU A 101 6.16 -3.20 6.84
N THR A 102 7.39 -3.49 7.28
CA THR A 102 8.51 -2.62 6.91
C THR A 102 9.16 -3.02 5.60
N GLY A 103 9.15 -4.30 5.18
CA GLY A 103 9.99 -4.67 4.05
C GLY A 103 11.38 -4.02 4.19
N ASP A 104 12.04 -3.68 3.08
CA ASP A 104 13.34 -2.97 3.10
C ASP A 104 13.20 -1.44 3.08
N ALA A 105 12.00 -0.90 2.82
CA ALA A 105 11.76 0.54 2.70
C ALA A 105 11.45 1.19 4.06
N PRO A 106 11.97 2.41 4.34
CA PRO A 106 11.66 3.15 5.55
C PRO A 106 10.18 3.37 5.77
N LEU A 107 9.71 3.18 7.00
CA LEU A 107 8.35 3.47 7.44
C LEU A 107 8.35 4.74 8.29
N LEU A 108 7.74 5.79 7.76
CA LEU A 108 7.59 7.07 8.44
C LEU A 108 6.35 7.03 9.35
N VAL A 109 6.52 7.46 10.60
CA VAL A 109 5.46 7.46 11.61
C VAL A 109 5.44 8.79 12.34
N HIS A 110 4.31 9.48 12.34
CA HIS A 110 4.14 10.71 13.11
C HIS A 110 4.09 10.44 14.61
N ILE A 111 4.83 11.22 15.37
CA ILE A 111 4.77 11.25 16.84
C ILE A 111 4.66 12.67 17.38
N SER A 112 3.84 12.83 18.40
CA SER A 112 3.71 14.09 19.13
C SER A 112 4.91 14.35 20.04
N GLN A 113 4.98 15.57 20.58
CA GLN A 113 5.97 15.93 21.60
C GLN A 113 5.87 15.03 22.84
N ASN A 114 4.66 14.61 23.23
CA ASN A 114 4.44 13.76 24.40
C ASN A 114 5.05 12.37 24.19
N VAL A 115 4.81 11.75 23.03
CA VAL A 115 5.37 10.44 22.66
C VAL A 115 6.89 10.54 22.49
N LEU A 116 7.42 11.59 21.88
CA LEU A 116 8.86 11.84 21.76
C LEU A 116 9.55 11.86 23.13
N MET A 117 8.93 12.46 24.14
CA MET A 117 9.46 12.57 25.49
C MET A 117 9.24 11.33 26.37
N SER A 118 8.47 10.35 25.89
CA SER A 118 8.19 9.07 26.57
C SER A 118 9.20 7.98 26.22
N ASP A 119 9.00 6.78 26.75
CA ASP A 119 9.78 5.60 26.41
C ASP A 119 9.26 4.84 25.17
N ALA A 120 8.13 5.29 24.59
CA ALA A 120 7.51 4.62 23.45
C ALA A 120 8.44 4.45 22.21
N PRO A 121 9.30 5.42 21.84
CA PRO A 121 10.25 5.23 20.75
C PRO A 121 11.22 4.07 20.97
N HIS A 122 11.64 3.80 22.21
CA HIS A 122 12.53 2.67 22.53
C HIS A 122 11.84 1.32 22.35
N HIS A 123 10.57 1.23 22.73
CA HIS A 123 9.79 -0.01 22.64
C HIS A 123 9.41 -0.37 21.20
N LEU A 124 9.31 0.63 20.33
CA LEU A 124 8.94 0.48 18.90
C LEU A 124 10.14 0.57 17.97
N ASN A 125 11.37 0.68 18.49
CA ASN A 125 12.54 0.90 17.66
C ASN A 125 12.84 -0.31 16.78
N GLN A 126 12.51 -0.17 15.51
CA GLN A 126 12.93 -1.09 14.45
C GLN A 126 13.81 -0.34 13.46
N SER A 127 14.75 -1.04 12.86
CA SER A 127 15.81 -0.46 12.00
C SER A 127 15.29 0.40 10.84
N ASN A 128 14.04 0.18 10.42
CA ASN A 128 13.43 0.86 9.27
C ASN A 128 12.44 1.96 9.67
N PHE A 129 12.28 2.24 10.96
CA PHE A 129 11.38 3.32 11.38
C PHE A 129 12.05 4.67 11.26
N VAL A 130 11.27 5.65 10.77
CA VAL A 130 11.62 7.06 10.72
C VAL A 130 10.55 7.84 11.47
N TRP A 131 10.92 8.43 12.58
CA TRP A 131 10.00 9.17 13.43
C TRP A 131 9.80 10.59 12.89
N ILE A 132 8.59 10.91 12.45
CA ILE A 132 8.24 12.28 12.02
C ILE A 132 7.84 13.08 13.24
N THR A 133 8.53 14.18 13.49
CA THR A 133 8.22 15.07 14.62
C THR A 133 8.59 16.51 14.30
N ASN A 134 8.01 17.44 15.05
CA ASN A 134 8.33 18.86 15.00
C ASN A 134 8.48 19.37 16.44
N PRO A 135 9.65 19.18 17.08
CA PRO A 135 9.89 19.59 18.44
C PRO A 135 9.84 21.11 18.55
N ARG A 136 9.03 21.61 19.50
CA ARG A 136 8.84 23.05 19.72
C ARG A 136 9.67 23.63 20.86
N THR A 137 10.47 22.81 21.52
CA THR A 137 11.27 23.16 22.70
C THR A 137 12.69 22.64 22.54
N ASP A 138 13.64 23.32 23.19
CA ASP A 138 15.05 22.87 23.21
C ASP A 138 15.17 21.45 23.82
N ALA A 139 14.41 21.14 24.85
CA ALA A 139 14.34 19.80 25.44
C ALA A 139 13.89 18.72 24.44
N GLY A 140 12.96 19.06 23.53
CA GLY A 140 12.54 18.15 22.47
C GLY A 140 13.65 17.93 21.44
N ILE A 141 14.40 18.97 21.08
CA ILE A 141 15.54 18.88 20.17
C ILE A 141 16.66 18.04 20.82
N ASP A 142 16.95 18.27 22.08
CA ASP A 142 17.94 17.49 22.81
C ASP A 142 17.54 16.02 22.91
N ARG A 143 16.24 15.72 23.11
CA ARG A 143 15.73 14.35 23.09
C ARG A 143 15.89 13.68 21.73
N VAL A 144 15.64 14.38 20.61
CA VAL A 144 15.92 13.87 19.26
C VAL A 144 17.40 13.52 19.12
N ARG A 145 18.32 14.37 19.57
CA ARG A 145 19.75 14.10 19.50
C ARG A 145 20.16 12.88 20.33
N GLU A 146 19.61 12.73 21.53
CA GLU A 146 19.81 11.56 22.39
C GLU A 146 19.38 10.26 21.68
N LEU A 147 18.15 10.19 21.20
CA LEU A 147 17.61 9.03 20.51
C LEU A 147 18.31 8.71 19.17
N ARG A 148 18.80 9.74 18.47
CA ARG A 148 19.66 9.55 17.27
C ARG A 148 21.01 8.93 17.62
N ASN A 149 21.62 9.31 18.72
CA ASN A 149 22.86 8.71 19.19
C ASN A 149 22.68 7.22 19.56
N GLU A 150 21.46 6.81 19.86
CA GLU A 150 21.05 5.41 20.06
C GLU A 150 20.72 4.68 18.74
N GLY A 151 20.82 5.36 17.59
CA GLY A 151 20.62 4.78 16.26
C GLY A 151 19.22 4.96 15.68
N MET A 152 18.36 5.76 16.30
CA MET A 152 17.03 6.05 15.76
C MET A 152 17.10 7.09 14.63
N THR A 153 16.15 7.03 13.73
CA THR A 153 16.07 7.89 12.54
C THR A 153 14.90 8.85 12.64
N PHE A 154 15.15 10.14 12.36
CA PHE A 154 14.15 11.20 12.50
C PHE A 154 13.93 11.99 11.22
N CYS A 155 12.68 12.42 11.03
CA CYS A 155 12.23 13.33 9.99
C CYS A 155 11.62 14.59 10.61
N LEU A 156 12.13 15.76 10.23
CA LEU A 156 11.54 17.04 10.62
C LEU A 156 10.33 17.36 9.76
N ASP A 157 9.19 17.63 10.37
CA ASP A 157 7.94 17.88 9.65
C ASP A 157 7.76 19.33 9.27
N ASN A 158 7.40 19.52 8.00
CA ASN A 158 6.73 20.70 7.41
C ASN A 158 7.29 22.07 7.85
N VAL A 159 8.60 22.25 7.78
CA VAL A 159 9.23 23.52 8.15
C VAL A 159 9.35 24.40 6.91
N PRO A 160 8.88 25.65 6.96
CA PRO A 160 9.22 26.64 5.95
C PRO A 160 10.69 27.04 6.10
N PHE A 161 11.59 26.19 5.64
CA PHE A 161 13.05 26.28 5.73
C PHE A 161 13.64 26.36 7.15
N PRO A 162 14.49 25.41 7.49
CA PRO A 162 15.21 25.43 8.73
C PRO A 162 16.24 26.56 8.67
N THR A 163 16.10 27.47 9.54
CA THR A 163 17.03 28.56 9.73
C THR A 163 18.25 28.13 10.54
N GLU A 164 18.18 27.07 11.33
CA GLU A 164 19.24 26.65 12.21
C GLU A 164 19.32 25.12 12.34
N SER A 165 20.53 24.54 12.13
CA SER A 165 20.92 23.16 12.40
C SER A 165 20.07 22.05 11.74
N THR A 166 20.30 21.80 10.45
CA THR A 166 19.75 20.64 9.74
C THR A 166 20.52 19.35 10.02
N GLU A 167 21.65 19.43 10.71
CA GLU A 167 22.52 18.28 11.02
C GLU A 167 21.90 17.27 11.97
N ASP A 168 20.86 17.70 12.72
CA ASP A 168 20.14 16.85 13.65
C ASP A 168 19.08 15.94 12.98
N TRP A 169 18.90 16.03 11.65
CA TRP A 169 17.84 15.35 10.93
C TRP A 169 18.35 14.45 9.82
N ASN A 170 17.75 13.26 9.68
CA ASN A 170 18.03 12.35 8.57
C ASN A 170 17.17 12.70 7.36
N TYR A 171 15.93 13.13 7.62
CA TYR A 171 14.95 13.53 6.62
C TYR A 171 14.30 14.85 7.00
N ILE A 172 13.88 15.62 6.00
CA ILE A 172 13.11 16.86 6.20
C ILE A 172 11.94 16.89 5.20
N ARG A 173 10.74 17.15 5.69
CA ARG A 173 9.56 17.37 4.84
C ARG A 173 9.43 18.84 4.49
N VAL A 174 9.28 19.11 3.20
CA VAL A 174 9.23 20.45 2.62
C VAL A 174 7.97 20.60 1.79
N PRO A 175 7.14 21.62 1.99
CA PRO A 175 5.94 21.82 1.19
C PRO A 175 6.29 22.19 -0.25
N SER A 176 5.46 21.79 -1.23
CA SER A 176 5.67 22.00 -2.67
C SER A 176 5.83 23.49 -3.07
N HIS A 177 5.24 24.39 -2.30
CA HIS A 177 5.35 25.84 -2.52
C HIS A 177 6.65 26.47 -2.01
N ALA A 178 7.53 25.69 -1.37
CA ALA A 178 8.83 26.17 -0.94
C ALA A 178 9.79 26.36 -2.13
N SER A 179 10.85 27.15 -1.95
CA SER A 179 11.81 27.39 -3.02
C SER A 179 12.85 26.26 -3.12
N PRO A 180 13.01 25.60 -4.28
CA PRO A 180 14.01 24.56 -4.47
C PRO A 180 15.45 24.98 -4.18
N SER A 181 15.76 26.28 -4.33
CA SER A 181 17.11 26.82 -4.14
C SER A 181 17.57 26.93 -2.70
N SER A 182 16.66 26.73 -1.74
CA SER A 182 16.94 26.84 -0.31
C SER A 182 16.93 25.51 0.45
N LEU A 183 17.04 24.38 -0.28
CA LEU A 183 17.12 23.07 0.36
C LEU A 183 18.38 22.93 1.22
N PRO A 184 18.26 22.36 2.42
CA PRO A 184 19.40 22.12 3.27
C PRO A 184 20.31 21.02 2.69
N LEU A 185 21.60 21.13 2.99
CA LEU A 185 22.57 20.09 2.67
C LEU A 185 22.61 19.08 3.82
N GLY A 186 22.62 17.80 3.49
CA GLY A 186 22.75 16.69 4.44
C GLY A 186 21.52 15.79 4.50
N PRO A 187 20.36 16.22 5.03
CA PRO A 187 19.18 15.36 5.11
C PRO A 187 18.54 15.12 3.74
N VAL A 188 17.84 13.99 3.62
CA VAL A 188 16.99 13.71 2.46
C VAL A 188 15.73 14.58 2.52
N CYS A 189 15.49 15.36 1.49
CA CYS A 189 14.30 16.22 1.43
C CYS A 189 13.12 15.50 0.80
N ILE A 190 11.99 15.50 1.50
CA ILE A 190 10.71 14.93 1.05
C ILE A 190 9.78 16.08 0.70
N VAL A 191 9.48 16.27 -0.57
CA VAL A 191 8.55 17.32 -1.02
C VAL A 191 7.13 16.80 -0.89
N THR A 192 6.30 17.52 -0.14
CA THR A 192 4.91 17.13 0.15
C THR A 192 3.90 18.01 -0.59
N GLY A 193 2.72 17.43 -0.90
CA GLY A 193 1.64 18.17 -1.53
C GLY A 193 1.78 18.33 -3.05
N ILE A 194 2.64 17.57 -3.69
CA ILE A 194 2.78 17.49 -5.14
C ILE A 194 1.58 16.72 -5.71
N GLN A 195 0.86 17.33 -6.63
CA GLN A 195 -0.29 16.71 -7.31
C GLN A 195 0.04 16.30 -8.75
N ASP A 196 0.94 17.04 -9.40
CA ASP A 196 1.34 16.82 -10.80
C ASP A 196 2.87 16.85 -10.93
N SER A 197 3.41 16.05 -11.84
CA SER A 197 4.85 16.01 -12.13
C SER A 197 5.42 17.34 -12.62
N THR A 198 4.61 18.21 -13.21
CA THR A 198 5.03 19.53 -13.64
C THR A 198 5.42 20.44 -12.47
N GLU A 199 4.84 20.22 -11.29
CA GLU A 199 5.20 20.93 -10.06
C GLU A 199 6.61 20.60 -9.56
N LEU A 200 7.18 19.48 -10.05
CA LEU A 200 8.55 19.09 -9.77
C LEU A 200 9.60 19.82 -10.61
N ASN A 201 9.17 20.63 -11.57
CA ASN A 201 10.10 21.42 -12.36
C ASN A 201 10.89 22.39 -11.46
N GLY A 202 12.22 22.32 -11.58
CA GLY A 202 13.12 23.10 -10.73
C GLY A 202 13.58 22.44 -9.44
N TRP A 203 12.95 21.32 -9.01
CA TRP A 203 13.41 20.55 -7.86
C TRP A 203 14.58 19.63 -8.24
N PRO A 204 15.60 19.44 -7.35
CA PRO A 204 16.70 18.51 -7.58
C PRO A 204 16.21 17.06 -7.76
N TYR A 205 16.96 16.25 -8.48
CA TYR A 205 16.66 14.83 -8.64
C TYR A 205 16.80 14.01 -7.34
N SER A 206 17.52 14.53 -6.36
CA SER A 206 17.74 13.88 -5.06
C SER A 206 16.58 14.00 -4.08
N VAL A 207 15.53 14.78 -4.41
CA VAL A 207 14.36 14.87 -3.55
C VAL A 207 13.45 13.67 -3.71
N TRP A 208 12.82 13.27 -2.59
CA TRP A 208 11.70 12.34 -2.59
C TRP A 208 10.39 13.11 -2.66
N VAL A 209 9.32 12.47 -3.09
CA VAL A 209 8.05 13.13 -3.39
C VAL A 209 6.89 12.37 -2.75
N GLN A 210 6.01 13.10 -2.06
CA GLN A 210 4.81 12.55 -1.45
C GLN A 210 3.56 13.25 -2.01
N GLY A 211 2.50 12.47 -2.21
CA GLY A 211 1.22 12.97 -2.74
C GLY A 211 1.09 12.87 -4.26
N LEU A 212 2.12 12.39 -4.97
CA LEU A 212 2.09 12.28 -6.42
C LEU A 212 1.13 11.17 -6.86
N GLN A 213 0.11 11.54 -7.64
CA GLN A 213 -0.86 10.59 -8.20
C GLN A 213 -0.53 10.17 -9.63
N HIS A 214 0.15 11.03 -10.41
CA HIS A 214 0.54 10.77 -11.79
C HIS A 214 1.88 11.45 -12.12
N ILE A 215 2.73 10.75 -12.87
CA ILE A 215 3.99 11.29 -13.40
C ILE A 215 3.87 11.32 -14.93
N GLY A 216 3.90 12.52 -15.52
CA GLY A 216 3.66 12.71 -16.95
C GLY A 216 4.76 12.12 -17.87
N SER A 217 4.38 11.65 -19.05
CA SER A 217 5.20 10.90 -19.99
C SER A 217 5.68 11.72 -21.18
N GLY A 218 6.94 11.50 -21.55
CA GLY A 218 7.46 11.89 -22.89
C GLY A 218 7.17 10.80 -23.94
N THR A 219 6.92 11.19 -25.18
CA THR A 219 6.69 10.25 -26.29
C THR A 219 8.00 9.93 -27.03
N ASP A 220 8.41 8.65 -27.01
CA ASP A 220 9.51 8.10 -27.81
C ASP A 220 8.96 7.07 -28.81
N VAL A 221 9.56 6.94 -29.99
CA VAL A 221 9.11 6.02 -31.05
C VAL A 221 9.31 4.55 -30.63
N SER A 222 10.39 4.24 -29.94
CA SER A 222 10.63 2.90 -29.36
C SER A 222 9.56 2.52 -28.35
N ALA A 223 8.98 3.50 -27.68
CA ALA A 223 7.90 3.36 -26.72
C ALA A 223 6.59 2.89 -27.35
N GLU A 224 6.32 3.22 -28.61
CA GLU A 224 5.10 2.79 -29.29
C GLU A 224 5.15 1.31 -29.68
N GLU A 225 6.31 0.82 -30.14
CA GLU A 225 6.50 -0.61 -30.46
C GLU A 225 6.35 -1.46 -29.19
N GLU A 226 6.97 -1.06 -28.08
CA GLU A 226 6.83 -1.71 -26.81
C GLU A 226 5.36 -1.70 -26.32
N ARG A 227 4.67 -0.57 -26.45
CA ARG A 227 3.25 -0.45 -26.10
C ARG A 227 2.36 -1.40 -26.91
N LEU A 228 2.63 -1.57 -28.20
CA LEU A 228 1.91 -2.52 -29.07
C LEU A 228 2.18 -3.96 -28.64
N LEU A 229 3.43 -4.31 -28.36
CA LEU A 229 3.81 -5.64 -27.87
C LEU A 229 3.10 -5.97 -26.53
N ARG A 230 3.04 -5.02 -25.59
CA ARG A 230 2.34 -5.18 -24.32
C ARG A 230 0.82 -5.26 -24.49
N MET A 231 0.24 -4.54 -25.43
CA MET A 231 -1.18 -4.65 -25.77
C MET A 231 -1.51 -6.02 -26.38
N ASP A 232 -0.63 -6.58 -27.18
CA ASP A 232 -0.79 -7.93 -27.76
C ASP A 232 -0.73 -8.98 -26.66
N LEU A 233 0.25 -8.88 -25.73
CA LEU A 233 0.33 -9.75 -24.55
C LEU A 233 -0.94 -9.68 -23.74
N LEU A 234 -1.44 -8.47 -23.42
CA LEU A 234 -2.67 -8.27 -22.67
C LEU A 234 -3.88 -8.89 -23.39
N THR A 235 -3.95 -8.72 -24.71
CA THR A 235 -5.05 -9.27 -25.53
C THR A 235 -5.02 -10.80 -25.52
N ILE A 236 -3.83 -11.40 -25.65
CA ILE A 236 -3.65 -12.85 -25.60
C ILE A 236 -4.02 -13.35 -24.19
N ALA A 237 -3.53 -12.71 -23.13
CA ALA A 237 -3.84 -13.08 -21.77
C ALA A 237 -5.34 -13.05 -21.48
N MET A 238 -6.06 -12.07 -22.00
CA MET A 238 -7.50 -11.88 -21.71
C MET A 238 -8.43 -12.76 -22.57
N ARG A 239 -8.03 -13.15 -23.77
CA ARG A 239 -8.94 -13.75 -24.77
C ARG A 239 -8.54 -15.12 -25.28
N GLN A 240 -7.26 -15.51 -25.11
CA GLN A 240 -6.71 -16.69 -25.75
C GLN A 240 -6.44 -17.82 -24.76
N PRO A 241 -6.41 -19.08 -25.23
CA PRO A 241 -6.03 -20.20 -24.38
C PRO A 241 -4.53 -20.15 -24.01
N MET A 242 -4.15 -20.97 -23.01
CA MET A 242 -2.77 -21.06 -22.50
C MET A 242 -1.72 -21.32 -23.60
N ASP A 243 -2.05 -22.10 -24.62
CA ASP A 243 -1.12 -22.39 -25.72
C ASP A 243 -0.71 -21.12 -26.48
N SER A 244 -1.59 -20.13 -26.56
CA SER A 244 -1.26 -18.85 -27.17
C SER A 244 -0.28 -18.03 -26.32
N LEU A 245 -0.37 -18.07 -25.00
CA LEU A 245 0.63 -17.49 -24.11
C LEU A 245 1.98 -18.18 -24.25
N LEU A 246 2.00 -19.52 -24.30
CA LEU A 246 3.23 -20.29 -24.55
C LEU A 246 3.88 -19.91 -25.89
N ALA A 247 3.08 -19.78 -26.94
CA ALA A 247 3.56 -19.35 -28.27
C ALA A 247 4.11 -17.92 -28.23
N PHE A 248 3.42 -16.99 -27.54
CA PHE A 248 3.84 -15.61 -27.40
C PHE A 248 5.23 -15.52 -26.72
N PHE A 249 5.44 -16.20 -25.60
CA PHE A 249 6.73 -16.18 -24.89
C PHE A 249 7.86 -16.89 -25.66
N LYS A 250 7.56 -17.83 -26.53
CA LYS A 250 8.55 -18.41 -27.45
C LYS A 250 9.01 -17.42 -28.53
N LEU A 251 8.12 -16.56 -29.00
CA LEU A 251 8.41 -15.51 -30.00
C LEU A 251 9.08 -14.27 -29.37
N ASN A 252 8.90 -14.05 -28.07
CA ASN A 252 9.43 -12.90 -27.34
C ASN A 252 10.27 -13.36 -26.14
N PRO A 253 11.45 -13.95 -26.38
CA PRO A 253 12.28 -14.52 -25.33
C PRO A 253 12.80 -13.49 -24.32
N GLU A 254 12.89 -12.22 -24.69
CA GLU A 254 13.30 -11.10 -23.85
C GLU A 254 12.32 -10.84 -22.68
N LEU A 255 11.07 -11.27 -22.79
CA LEU A 255 10.06 -11.14 -21.75
C LEU A 255 10.08 -12.29 -20.73
N GLN A 256 10.78 -13.39 -21.04
CA GLN A 256 10.78 -14.58 -20.19
C GLN A 256 11.38 -14.32 -18.79
N PRO A 257 12.52 -13.60 -18.63
CA PRO A 257 13.06 -13.32 -17.31
C PRO A 257 12.11 -12.52 -16.42
N GLN A 258 11.35 -11.59 -17.00
CA GLN A 258 10.36 -10.79 -16.28
C GLN A 258 9.18 -11.67 -15.83
N LEU A 259 8.70 -12.58 -16.70
CA LEU A 259 7.66 -13.55 -16.31
C LEU A 259 8.11 -14.44 -15.15
N LEU A 260 9.36 -14.92 -15.17
CA LEU A 260 9.92 -15.75 -14.10
C LEU A 260 9.96 -14.99 -12.77
N ARG A 261 10.38 -13.73 -12.79
CA ARG A 261 10.36 -12.86 -11.59
C ARG A 261 8.95 -12.66 -11.03
N ILE A 262 7.96 -12.42 -11.89
CA ILE A 262 6.55 -12.32 -11.46
C ILE A 262 6.08 -13.66 -10.87
N ALA A 263 6.38 -14.78 -11.52
CA ALA A 263 5.91 -16.10 -11.10
C ALA A 263 6.43 -16.50 -9.70
N THR A 264 7.68 -16.14 -9.38
CA THR A 264 8.33 -16.41 -8.08
C THR A 264 8.10 -15.32 -7.04
N SER A 265 7.40 -14.22 -7.39
CA SER A 265 7.00 -13.19 -6.44
C SER A 265 5.83 -13.67 -5.56
N PRO A 266 5.53 -13.01 -4.43
CA PRO A 266 4.34 -13.29 -3.63
C PRO A 266 3.04 -13.16 -4.44
N ALA A 267 3.00 -12.29 -5.45
CA ALA A 267 1.87 -12.14 -6.36
C ALA A 267 1.66 -13.35 -7.27
N GLY A 268 2.75 -13.98 -7.74
CA GLY A 268 2.71 -15.21 -8.54
C GLY A 268 2.51 -16.46 -7.69
N GLY A 269 3.10 -16.48 -6.49
CA GLY A 269 2.91 -17.51 -5.47
C GLY A 269 3.55 -18.87 -5.80
N LEU A 270 4.60 -18.93 -6.62
CA LEU A 270 5.41 -20.13 -6.79
C LEU A 270 6.49 -20.15 -5.71
N SER A 271 6.55 -21.27 -4.97
CA SER A 271 7.60 -21.54 -3.98
C SER A 271 8.84 -22.18 -4.58
N THR A 272 8.75 -22.66 -5.82
CA THR A 272 9.82 -23.35 -6.55
C THR A 272 10.23 -22.52 -7.75
N GLU A 273 11.52 -22.34 -7.97
CA GLU A 273 12.05 -21.60 -9.11
C GLU A 273 11.83 -22.41 -10.40
N PRO A 274 11.11 -21.86 -11.39
CA PRO A 274 10.85 -22.56 -12.63
C PRO A 274 12.07 -22.48 -13.57
N GLU A 275 12.36 -23.57 -14.28
CA GLU A 275 13.49 -23.70 -15.21
C GLU A 275 13.31 -22.89 -16.51
N SER A 276 12.07 -22.53 -16.85
CA SER A 276 11.73 -21.81 -18.08
C SER A 276 10.38 -21.12 -17.98
N ALA A 277 10.11 -20.17 -18.89
CA ALA A 277 8.80 -19.54 -18.98
C ALA A 277 7.67 -20.54 -19.22
N ALA A 278 7.89 -21.56 -20.04
CA ALA A 278 6.92 -22.63 -20.27
C ALA A 278 6.64 -23.42 -18.99
N HIS A 279 7.68 -23.75 -18.22
CA HIS A 279 7.55 -24.44 -16.93
C HIS A 279 6.83 -23.55 -15.90
N ALA A 280 7.16 -22.24 -15.86
CA ALA A 280 6.47 -21.29 -15.00
C ALA A 280 4.96 -21.21 -15.30
N LEU A 281 4.58 -21.11 -16.58
CA LEU A 281 3.18 -21.05 -16.98
C LEU A 281 2.41 -22.33 -16.60
N VAL A 282 3.04 -23.49 -16.73
CA VAL A 282 2.43 -24.79 -16.33
C VAL A 282 2.25 -24.84 -14.82
N LEU A 283 3.25 -24.45 -14.02
CA LEU A 283 3.18 -24.45 -12.55
C LEU A 283 2.16 -23.46 -12.02
N LEU A 284 2.04 -22.28 -12.63
CA LEU A 284 1.04 -21.28 -12.29
C LEU A 284 -0.39 -21.77 -12.55
N GLY A 285 -0.58 -22.55 -13.59
CA GLY A 285 -1.89 -22.93 -14.12
C GLY A 285 -2.58 -21.75 -14.82
N PRO A 286 -3.73 -21.98 -15.51
CA PRO A 286 -4.30 -21.01 -16.44
C PRO A 286 -4.58 -19.64 -15.82
N GLN A 287 -5.23 -19.62 -14.66
CA GLN A 287 -5.68 -18.36 -14.04
C GLN A 287 -4.51 -17.50 -13.53
N ARG A 288 -3.52 -18.11 -12.85
CA ARG A 288 -2.36 -17.35 -12.36
C ARG A 288 -1.44 -16.94 -13.51
N ALA A 289 -1.28 -17.79 -14.52
CA ALA A 289 -0.50 -17.49 -15.72
C ALA A 289 -1.09 -16.30 -16.48
N GLN A 290 -2.43 -16.25 -16.63
CA GLN A 290 -3.14 -15.09 -17.18
C GLN A 290 -2.85 -13.82 -16.38
N ARG A 291 -2.97 -13.86 -15.06
CA ARG A 291 -2.70 -12.72 -14.17
C ARG A 291 -1.24 -12.27 -14.23
N ALA A 292 -0.30 -13.19 -14.25
CA ALA A 292 1.11 -12.88 -14.42
C ALA A 292 1.40 -12.20 -15.77
N ALA A 293 0.78 -12.65 -16.85
CA ALA A 293 0.91 -12.04 -18.16
C ALA A 293 0.29 -10.64 -18.22
N ILE A 294 -0.85 -10.41 -17.55
CA ILE A 294 -1.46 -9.08 -17.41
C ILE A 294 -0.53 -8.12 -16.65
N LEU A 295 0.02 -8.56 -15.51
CA LEU A 295 0.97 -7.76 -14.74
C LEU A 295 2.21 -7.41 -15.57
N LEU A 296 2.74 -8.39 -16.30
CA LEU A 296 3.86 -8.17 -17.20
C LEU A 296 3.54 -7.16 -18.32
N ALA A 297 2.33 -7.23 -18.87
CA ALA A 297 1.89 -6.28 -19.88
C ALA A 297 1.81 -4.84 -19.35
N LEU A 298 1.37 -4.66 -18.10
CA LEU A 298 1.28 -3.34 -17.47
C LEU A 298 2.66 -2.82 -17.03
N ALA A 299 3.47 -3.64 -16.37
CA ALA A 299 4.75 -3.24 -15.80
C ALA A 299 5.82 -2.92 -16.85
N GLY A 300 5.74 -3.54 -18.01
CA GLY A 300 6.72 -3.34 -19.09
C GLY A 300 6.35 -2.27 -20.09
N LEU A 301 5.31 -1.50 -19.84
CA LEU A 301 5.05 -0.32 -20.68
C LEU A 301 6.23 0.66 -20.60
N PRO A 302 6.54 1.37 -21.69
CA PRO A 302 7.72 2.24 -21.76
C PRO A 302 7.78 3.14 -20.53
N SER A 303 8.96 3.20 -19.94
CA SER A 303 9.21 3.70 -18.60
C SER A 303 8.85 5.17 -18.42
N THR A 304 7.57 5.35 -18.22
CA THR A 304 7.09 6.48 -17.45
C THR A 304 6.83 5.92 -16.06
N ALA A 305 7.13 6.69 -15.03
CA ALA A 305 6.73 6.33 -13.67
C ALA A 305 5.24 5.96 -13.59
N ASP A 306 4.41 6.44 -14.52
CA ASP A 306 2.99 6.12 -14.66
C ASP A 306 2.71 4.65 -14.97
N SER A 307 3.53 3.97 -15.78
CA SER A 307 3.29 2.56 -16.14
C SER A 307 3.51 1.62 -14.96
N ARG A 308 4.54 1.87 -14.16
CA ARG A 308 4.81 1.12 -12.93
C ARG A 308 3.71 1.38 -11.89
N LEU A 309 3.33 2.64 -11.74
CA LEU A 309 2.22 3.03 -10.87
C LEU A 309 0.92 2.32 -11.31
N CYS A 310 0.64 2.21 -12.61
CA CYS A 310 -0.52 1.47 -13.12
C CYS A 310 -0.48 -0.03 -12.76
N ALA A 311 0.66 -0.70 -12.93
CA ALA A 311 0.80 -2.12 -12.58
C ALA A 311 0.63 -2.36 -11.08
N ARG A 312 1.29 -1.55 -10.25
CA ARG A 312 1.18 -1.62 -8.80
C ARG A 312 -0.23 -1.34 -8.32
N THR A 313 -0.87 -0.28 -8.83
CA THR A 313 -2.25 0.08 -8.49
C THR A 313 -3.22 -1.02 -8.93
N ALA A 314 -3.05 -1.58 -10.13
CA ALA A 314 -3.87 -2.69 -10.62
C ALA A 314 -3.78 -3.90 -9.68
N LEU A 315 -2.57 -4.30 -9.30
CA LEU A 315 -2.34 -5.43 -8.39
C LEU A 315 -2.87 -5.14 -6.98
N GLY A 316 -2.58 -3.98 -6.43
CA GLY A 316 -3.09 -3.56 -5.12
C GLY A 316 -4.61 -3.62 -5.06
N ARG A 317 -5.30 -3.02 -6.04
CA ARG A 317 -6.77 -3.09 -6.16
C ARG A 317 -7.28 -4.51 -6.32
N ALA A 318 -6.64 -5.31 -7.16
CA ALA A 318 -7.04 -6.70 -7.40
C ALA A 318 -6.96 -7.54 -6.12
N LEU A 319 -5.85 -7.44 -5.39
CA LEU A 319 -5.65 -8.15 -4.12
C LEU A 319 -6.64 -7.68 -3.05
N PHE A 320 -6.79 -6.38 -2.89
CA PHE A 320 -7.70 -5.77 -1.93
C PHE A 320 -9.16 -6.19 -2.19
N MET A 321 -9.66 -5.96 -3.40
CA MET A 321 -11.03 -6.32 -3.77
C MET A 321 -11.28 -7.83 -3.68
N GLY A 322 -10.30 -8.64 -4.11
CA GLY A 322 -10.38 -10.09 -4.03
C GLY A 322 -10.40 -10.61 -2.59
N LYS A 323 -9.65 -10.00 -1.66
CA LYS A 323 -9.67 -10.34 -0.22
C LYS A 323 -11.01 -9.98 0.40
N LEU A 324 -11.49 -8.76 0.22
CA LEU A 324 -12.77 -8.31 0.78
C LEU A 324 -13.95 -9.13 0.27
N ALA A 325 -13.98 -9.46 -1.02
CA ALA A 325 -15.03 -10.31 -1.58
C ALA A 325 -15.01 -11.75 -1.01
N ARG A 326 -13.90 -12.25 -0.49
CA ARG A 326 -13.80 -13.56 0.19
C ARG A 326 -14.40 -13.56 1.59
N ILE A 327 -14.37 -12.45 2.30
CA ILE A 327 -14.94 -12.33 3.64
C ILE A 327 -16.43 -12.74 3.62
N HIS A 328 -17.15 -12.39 2.56
CA HIS A 328 -18.54 -12.76 2.37
C HIS A 328 -18.79 -14.10 1.62
N GLY A 329 -17.73 -14.89 1.42
CA GLY A 329 -17.86 -16.33 1.23
C GLY A 329 -18.10 -16.87 -0.19
N ASN A 330 -18.00 -16.08 -1.28
CA ASN A 330 -18.14 -16.62 -2.62
C ASN A 330 -16.82 -16.56 -3.45
N PRO A 331 -16.17 -17.72 -3.72
CA PRO A 331 -14.93 -17.75 -4.50
C PRO A 331 -15.05 -17.14 -5.91
N THR A 332 -16.20 -17.30 -6.56
CA THR A 332 -16.45 -16.76 -7.91
C THR A 332 -16.50 -15.24 -7.86
N HIS A 333 -17.15 -14.66 -6.86
CA HIS A 333 -17.18 -13.21 -6.65
C HIS A 333 -15.80 -12.65 -6.32
N ALA A 334 -14.98 -13.39 -5.56
CA ALA A 334 -13.62 -12.99 -5.26
C ALA A 334 -12.72 -12.94 -6.51
N SER A 335 -12.88 -13.92 -7.43
CA SER A 335 -12.17 -13.88 -8.70
C SER A 335 -12.62 -12.71 -9.57
N LEU A 336 -13.92 -12.48 -9.67
CA LEU A 336 -14.47 -11.36 -10.44
C LEU A 336 -14.05 -10.00 -9.86
N ALA A 337 -14.03 -9.86 -8.53
CA ALA A 337 -13.54 -8.65 -7.85
C ALA A 337 -12.05 -8.43 -8.11
N PHE A 338 -11.24 -9.47 -8.03
CA PHE A 338 -9.82 -9.42 -8.37
C PHE A 338 -9.61 -8.96 -9.83
N ASP A 339 -10.30 -9.57 -10.78
CA ASP A 339 -10.16 -9.26 -12.20
C ASP A 339 -10.67 -7.85 -12.54
N THR A 340 -11.68 -7.35 -11.80
CA THR A 340 -12.16 -5.95 -11.89
C THR A 340 -11.09 -4.99 -11.41
N GLY A 341 -10.48 -5.23 -10.25
CA GLY A 341 -9.40 -4.42 -9.71
C GLY A 341 -8.20 -4.38 -10.66
N MET A 342 -7.80 -5.54 -11.19
CA MET A 342 -6.72 -5.67 -12.17
C MET A 342 -6.98 -4.85 -13.44
N SER A 343 -8.21 -4.86 -13.93
CA SER A 343 -8.58 -4.17 -15.17
C SER A 343 -8.79 -2.65 -15.00
N SER A 344 -8.83 -2.17 -13.76
CA SER A 344 -9.21 -0.78 -13.45
C SER A 344 -8.24 0.28 -13.98
N THR A 345 -6.97 -0.08 -14.22
CA THR A 345 -5.94 0.84 -14.71
C THR A 345 -5.66 0.73 -16.22
N PHE A 346 -6.23 -0.25 -16.93
CA PHE A 346 -5.93 -0.47 -18.34
C PHE A 346 -6.15 0.77 -19.22
N HIS A 347 -7.20 1.52 -18.94
CA HIS A 347 -7.54 2.72 -19.71
C HIS A 347 -6.49 3.82 -19.55
N ILE A 348 -5.86 3.93 -18.40
CA ILE A 348 -4.75 4.86 -18.13
C ILE A 348 -3.48 4.32 -18.81
N ALA A 349 -3.11 3.07 -18.50
CA ALA A 349 -1.90 2.43 -18.98
C ALA A 349 -1.75 2.45 -20.51
N PHE A 350 -2.86 2.26 -21.22
CA PHE A 350 -2.87 2.22 -22.69
C PHE A 350 -3.46 3.48 -23.34
N SER A 351 -3.78 4.50 -22.58
CA SER A 351 -4.38 5.77 -23.06
C SER A 351 -5.60 5.54 -23.98
N MET A 352 -6.46 4.59 -23.58
CA MET A 352 -7.65 4.19 -24.35
C MET A 352 -8.92 4.36 -23.50
N SER A 353 -10.06 4.62 -24.16
CA SER A 353 -11.34 4.65 -23.43
C SER A 353 -11.70 3.26 -22.88
N ILE A 354 -12.35 3.21 -21.72
CA ILE A 354 -12.85 1.96 -21.11
C ILE A 354 -13.71 1.17 -22.11
N ARG A 355 -14.53 1.86 -22.91
CA ARG A 355 -15.39 1.23 -23.92
C ARG A 355 -14.56 0.54 -25.01
N SER A 356 -13.56 1.21 -25.55
CA SER A 356 -12.68 0.65 -26.60
C SER A 356 -11.89 -0.54 -26.10
N LEU A 357 -11.33 -0.44 -24.89
CA LEU A 357 -10.63 -1.53 -24.23
C LEU A 357 -11.53 -2.72 -23.94
N SER A 358 -12.73 -2.48 -23.41
CA SER A 358 -13.70 -3.54 -23.11
C SER A 358 -14.07 -4.37 -24.34
N LEU A 359 -14.21 -3.71 -25.51
CA LEU A 359 -14.46 -4.39 -26.77
C LEU A 359 -13.22 -5.14 -27.27
N LYS A 360 -12.04 -4.52 -27.20
CA LYS A 360 -10.76 -5.10 -27.67
C LYS A 360 -10.37 -6.31 -26.83
N LEU A 361 -10.47 -6.22 -25.51
CA LEU A 361 -10.07 -7.25 -24.57
C LEU A 361 -11.18 -8.29 -24.27
N GLY A 362 -12.42 -8.04 -24.67
CA GLY A 362 -13.55 -8.94 -24.41
C GLY A 362 -13.87 -9.06 -22.91
N LEU A 363 -13.78 -7.95 -22.15
CA LEU A 363 -14.06 -7.95 -20.72
C LEU A 363 -15.46 -8.47 -20.42
N ALA A 364 -15.59 -9.25 -19.35
CA ALA A 364 -16.90 -9.73 -18.87
C ALA A 364 -17.86 -8.56 -18.63
N PRO A 365 -19.19 -8.75 -18.88
CA PRO A 365 -20.17 -7.68 -18.70
C PRO A 365 -20.11 -7.04 -17.31
N GLU A 366 -19.92 -7.84 -16.28
CA GLU A 366 -19.86 -7.41 -14.88
C GLU A 366 -18.65 -6.50 -14.63
N ILE A 367 -17.51 -6.82 -15.21
CA ILE A 367 -16.29 -5.97 -15.13
C ILE A 367 -16.52 -4.66 -15.87
N ARG A 368 -17.05 -4.71 -17.10
CA ARG A 368 -17.36 -3.51 -17.90
C ARG A 368 -18.32 -2.57 -17.18
N ASP A 369 -19.37 -3.14 -16.59
CA ASP A 369 -20.39 -2.38 -15.88
C ASP A 369 -19.81 -1.74 -14.62
N ALA A 370 -18.97 -2.45 -13.88
CA ALA A 370 -18.27 -1.93 -12.72
C ALA A 370 -17.30 -0.78 -13.09
N LEU A 371 -16.49 -0.96 -14.13
CA LEU A 371 -15.58 0.07 -14.63
C LEU A 371 -16.32 1.30 -15.19
N ALA A 372 -17.51 1.11 -15.73
CA ALA A 372 -18.39 2.18 -16.19
C ALA A 372 -19.14 2.88 -15.03
N GLY A 373 -18.94 2.45 -13.78
CA GLY A 373 -19.54 3.06 -12.59
C GLY A 373 -21.01 2.67 -12.35
N LYS A 374 -21.54 1.64 -13.06
CA LYS A 374 -22.87 1.13 -12.79
C LYS A 374 -22.92 0.49 -11.40
N ASP A 375 -24.06 0.60 -10.75
CA ASP A 375 -24.23 0.10 -9.39
C ASP A 375 -24.15 -1.43 -9.36
N SER A 376 -23.13 -1.95 -8.66
CA SER A 376 -22.83 -3.37 -8.48
C SER A 376 -21.88 -3.53 -7.31
N GLN A 377 -21.79 -4.73 -6.74
CA GLN A 377 -20.82 -5.01 -5.67
C GLN A 377 -19.38 -4.73 -6.11
N GLN A 378 -19.00 -5.08 -7.34
CA GLN A 378 -17.68 -4.82 -7.89
C GLN A 378 -17.40 -3.31 -8.02
N SER A 379 -18.39 -2.53 -8.44
CA SER A 379 -18.27 -1.06 -8.49
C SER A 379 -18.13 -0.45 -7.09
N GLN A 380 -18.85 -0.95 -6.09
CA GLN A 380 -18.76 -0.50 -4.71
C GLN A 380 -17.38 -0.85 -4.11
N LEU A 381 -16.86 -2.06 -4.35
CA LEU A 381 -15.49 -2.45 -3.96
C LEU A 381 -14.43 -1.60 -4.66
N LEU A 382 -14.60 -1.28 -5.94
CA LEU A 382 -13.66 -0.42 -6.66
C LEU A 382 -13.67 1.02 -6.14
N ARG A 383 -14.86 1.55 -5.80
CA ARG A 383 -15.00 2.85 -5.14
C ARG A 383 -14.37 2.86 -3.75
N LEU A 384 -14.48 1.75 -3.00
CA LEU A 384 -13.83 1.60 -1.70
C LEU A 384 -12.30 1.58 -1.86
N ALA A 385 -11.77 0.82 -2.83
CA ALA A 385 -10.34 0.84 -3.14
C ALA A 385 -9.84 2.26 -3.45
N HIS A 386 -10.55 2.99 -4.29
CA HIS A 386 -10.22 4.38 -4.62
C HIS A 386 -10.34 5.32 -3.41
N ALA A 387 -11.31 5.10 -2.53
CA ALA A 387 -11.44 5.88 -1.29
C ALA A 387 -10.26 5.64 -0.35
N CYS A 388 -9.75 4.40 -0.26
CA CYS A 388 -8.53 4.07 0.49
C CYS A 388 -7.30 4.75 -0.11
N GLU A 389 -7.12 4.68 -1.43
CA GLU A 389 -6.00 5.30 -2.14
C GLU A 389 -5.98 6.83 -2.00
N THR A 390 -7.15 7.46 -1.96
CA THR A 390 -7.29 8.92 -1.78
C THR A 390 -7.45 9.32 -0.32
N ASN A 391 -7.28 8.38 0.60
CA ASN A 391 -7.38 8.61 2.06
C ASN A 391 -8.69 9.33 2.48
N ASN A 392 -9.82 8.98 1.85
CA ASN A 392 -11.12 9.61 2.11
C ASN A 392 -11.90 8.82 3.18
N GLY A 393 -11.69 9.14 4.46
CA GLY A 393 -12.27 8.42 5.61
C GLY A 393 -13.79 8.35 5.59
N GLU A 394 -14.49 9.43 5.21
CA GLU A 394 -15.96 9.45 5.11
C GLU A 394 -16.47 8.43 4.10
N LYS A 395 -15.88 8.40 2.90
CA LYS A 395 -16.24 7.43 1.86
C LYS A 395 -15.89 6.00 2.24
N ILE A 396 -14.75 5.80 2.91
CA ILE A 396 -14.34 4.48 3.41
C ILE A 396 -15.40 3.95 4.37
N ALA A 397 -15.77 4.73 5.40
CA ALA A 397 -16.77 4.33 6.39
C ALA A 397 -18.15 4.05 5.74
N ALA A 398 -18.61 4.92 4.84
CA ALA A 398 -19.90 4.74 4.16
C ALA A 398 -19.94 3.48 3.28
N LEU A 399 -18.90 3.26 2.47
CA LEU A 399 -18.82 2.10 1.57
C LEU A 399 -18.60 0.80 2.33
N SER A 400 -17.81 0.79 3.40
CA SER A 400 -17.62 -0.36 4.28
C SER A 400 -18.95 -0.79 4.90
N SER A 401 -19.74 0.17 5.40
CA SER A 401 -21.09 -0.11 5.93
C SER A 401 -22.04 -0.70 4.90
N ILE A 402 -22.04 -0.17 3.66
CA ILE A 402 -22.86 -0.69 2.55
C ILE A 402 -22.47 -2.13 2.21
N LEU A 403 -21.16 -2.42 2.23
CA LEU A 403 -20.61 -3.74 1.91
C LEU A 403 -20.67 -4.72 3.10
N GLY A 404 -21.10 -4.28 4.28
CA GLY A 404 -21.13 -5.08 5.51
C GLY A 404 -19.75 -5.43 6.06
N LEU A 405 -18.74 -4.61 5.76
CA LEU A 405 -17.35 -4.78 6.18
C LEU A 405 -17.04 -3.92 7.40
N THR A 406 -16.19 -4.42 8.29
CA THR A 406 -15.60 -3.62 9.37
C THR A 406 -14.42 -2.81 8.84
N LEU A 407 -14.09 -1.69 9.49
CA LEU A 407 -12.94 -0.88 9.09
C LEU A 407 -11.60 -1.61 9.33
N ASP A 408 -11.55 -2.50 10.30
CA ASP A 408 -10.39 -3.35 10.57
C ASP A 408 -10.13 -4.33 9.41
N GLU A 409 -11.17 -5.01 8.92
CA GLU A 409 -11.08 -5.88 7.73
C GLU A 409 -10.61 -5.09 6.51
N VAL A 410 -11.14 -3.87 6.31
CA VAL A 410 -10.74 -3.00 5.20
C VAL A 410 -9.29 -2.54 5.34
N SER A 411 -8.87 -2.10 6.54
CA SER A 411 -7.49 -1.68 6.82
C SER A 411 -6.51 -2.81 6.60
N THR A 412 -6.77 -3.97 7.18
CA THR A 412 -5.91 -5.15 7.06
C THR A 412 -5.77 -5.58 5.60
N ALA A 413 -6.90 -5.69 4.88
CA ALA A 413 -6.88 -6.06 3.47
C ALA A 413 -6.11 -5.04 2.61
N HIS A 414 -6.25 -3.75 2.91
CA HIS A 414 -5.58 -2.69 2.19
C HIS A 414 -4.06 -2.72 2.40
N LEU A 415 -3.61 -2.73 3.66
CA LEU A 415 -2.19 -2.76 4.01
C LEU A 415 -1.48 -3.98 3.42
N GLU A 416 -2.04 -5.19 3.60
CA GLU A 416 -1.46 -6.40 3.03
C GLU A 416 -1.40 -6.38 1.50
N SER A 417 -2.40 -5.78 0.85
CA SER A 417 -2.44 -5.71 -0.62
C SER A 417 -1.40 -4.72 -1.15
N LEU A 418 -1.18 -3.60 -0.48
CA LEU A 418 -0.14 -2.65 -0.83
C LEU A 418 1.26 -3.26 -0.69
N LEU A 419 1.54 -3.98 0.39
CA LEU A 419 2.84 -4.63 0.61
C LEU A 419 3.18 -5.62 -0.50
N VAL A 420 2.22 -6.48 -0.89
CA VAL A 420 2.44 -7.45 -1.99
C VAL A 420 2.64 -6.74 -3.33
N ALA A 421 1.89 -5.67 -3.58
CA ALA A 421 2.01 -4.92 -4.83
C ALA A 421 3.36 -4.20 -4.95
N GLU A 422 3.90 -3.69 -3.85
CA GLU A 422 5.23 -3.05 -3.83
C GLU A 422 6.37 -4.05 -3.95
N GLU A 423 6.27 -5.21 -3.28
CA GLU A 423 7.29 -6.24 -3.42
C GLU A 423 7.42 -6.71 -4.88
N LEU A 424 6.30 -6.78 -5.61
CA LEU A 424 6.34 -7.07 -7.04
C LEU A 424 7.07 -5.97 -7.82
N ASP A 425 6.77 -4.69 -7.56
CA ASP A 425 7.39 -3.56 -8.25
C ASP A 425 8.91 -3.57 -8.07
N ASN A 426 9.39 -3.80 -6.84
CA ASN A 426 10.81 -3.93 -6.52
C ASN A 426 11.50 -5.10 -7.24
N ARG A 427 10.78 -6.17 -7.57
CA ARG A 427 11.34 -7.34 -8.30
C ARG A 427 11.34 -7.17 -9.82
N LEU A 428 10.55 -6.24 -10.35
CA LEU A 428 10.46 -5.99 -11.79
C LEU A 428 11.53 -5.01 -12.31
N ILE A 429 12.23 -4.36 -11.39
CA ILE A 429 13.39 -3.53 -11.65
C ILE A 429 14.64 -4.40 -11.73
#